data_4c754cf18abcb895d12f2d7688da5b33
#
_entry.id   4c754cf18abcb895d12f2d7688da5b33
#
_cell.length_a   1.000
_cell.length_b   1.000
_cell.length_c   1.000
_cell.angle_alpha   90.00
_cell.angle_beta   90.00
_cell.angle_gamma   90.00
#
_symmetry.space_group_name_H-M   'P 1'
#
loop_
_entity.id
_entity.type
_entity.pdbx_description
1 polymer ?
#
loop_
_entity_poly.entity_id
_entity_poly.type
_entity_poly.pdbx_seq_one_letter_code
_entity_poly.pdbx_strand_id
1 'polypeptide(L)'
;MSRSRSMYIWKLEPVLAAEGGVNKLIEKARRAKLSAIWVKVADGASPYRNVTGAMAATMTNLVTRAHDNNVQVWGWQVPHCPTTQAAQDEAETFRTLAQRFQLDGMIMDAEGGAEFFHGGINEARAYGTTMRQAADALQKSLGMSSNDIPQNITGWLPRFTEIARHADFNFPQTYYGSSPSVASRIDRAVNGNAHLTIPFAPVGAGYVGDGGGCASAQACAERATIFIQLCKDRDYPSYSFWHWAGAPMALWEVLNTTPA
;
A
#
# COMPACT_ATOMS: atom_id res chain seq x y z
N MET A 1 11.00 -8.58 -18.00
CA MET A 1 11.11 -8.74 -16.54
C MET A 1 9.71 -8.93 -15.98
N SER A 2 9.53 -9.82 -14.98
CA SER A 2 8.23 -9.92 -14.29
C SER A 2 8.01 -8.66 -13.46
N ARG A 3 6.79 -8.07 -13.52
CA ARG A 3 6.43 -6.90 -12.70
C ARG A 3 6.17 -7.31 -11.26
N SER A 4 6.48 -6.44 -10.33
CA SER A 4 6.15 -6.67 -8.93
C SER A 4 4.64 -6.52 -8.72
N ARG A 5 4.01 -7.54 -8.11
CA ARG A 5 2.59 -7.56 -7.74
C ARG A 5 2.46 -7.65 -6.24
N SER A 6 1.63 -6.80 -5.63
CA SER A 6 1.48 -6.78 -4.17
C SER A 6 0.03 -6.70 -3.73
N MET A 7 -0.22 -7.03 -2.47
CA MET A 7 -1.55 -6.99 -1.86
C MET A 7 -1.48 -6.39 -0.46
N TYR A 8 -2.36 -5.42 -0.19
CA TYR A 8 -2.50 -4.81 1.13
C TYR A 8 -3.22 -5.73 2.13
N ILE A 9 -2.74 -5.76 3.36
CA ILE A 9 -3.41 -6.34 4.52
C ILE A 9 -3.60 -5.24 5.57
N TRP A 10 -4.86 -4.88 5.82
CA TRP A 10 -5.20 -3.91 6.87
C TRP A 10 -5.21 -4.56 8.26
N LYS A 11 -6.01 -5.62 8.45
CA LYS A 11 -6.14 -6.36 9.71
C LYS A 11 -5.64 -7.78 9.50
N LEU A 12 -4.48 -8.09 10.06
CA LEU A 12 -3.80 -9.38 9.83
C LEU A 12 -4.51 -10.54 10.50
N GLU A 13 -4.96 -10.38 11.75
CA GLU A 13 -5.58 -11.45 12.53
C GLU A 13 -6.80 -12.09 11.83
N PRO A 14 -7.83 -11.33 11.39
CA PRO A 14 -8.96 -11.94 10.67
C PRO A 14 -8.56 -12.54 9.33
N VAL A 15 -7.55 -12.00 8.64
CA VAL A 15 -7.02 -12.62 7.41
C VAL A 15 -6.40 -13.97 7.72
N LEU A 16 -5.58 -14.08 8.75
CA LEU A 16 -4.99 -15.37 9.16
C LEU A 16 -6.04 -16.39 9.59
N ALA A 17 -7.07 -15.94 10.30
CA ALA A 17 -8.18 -16.82 10.69
C ALA A 17 -8.93 -17.37 9.47
N ALA A 18 -9.19 -16.51 8.48
CA ALA A 18 -9.87 -16.92 7.25
C ALA A 18 -9.02 -17.85 6.36
N GLU A 19 -7.71 -17.62 6.29
CA GLU A 19 -6.80 -18.41 5.47
C GLU A 19 -6.34 -19.72 6.16
N GLY A 20 -6.53 -19.86 7.47
CA GLY A 20 -6.05 -21.01 8.24
C GLY A 20 -4.58 -20.90 8.69
N GLY A 21 -4.10 -19.68 8.88
CA GLY A 21 -2.79 -19.36 9.45
C GLY A 21 -1.74 -18.89 8.46
N VAL A 22 -0.54 -18.58 8.99
CA VAL A 22 0.56 -17.97 8.24
C VAL A 22 0.99 -18.81 7.04
N ASN A 23 1.16 -20.12 7.20
CA ASN A 23 1.63 -20.97 6.11
C ASN A 23 0.65 -20.97 4.92
N LYS A 24 -0.65 -21.00 5.18
CA LYS A 24 -1.69 -20.95 4.14
C LYS A 24 -1.78 -19.59 3.47
N LEU A 25 -1.59 -18.51 4.22
CA LEU A 25 -1.49 -17.16 3.66
C LEU A 25 -0.32 -17.06 2.68
N ILE A 26 0.87 -17.55 3.05
CA ILE A 26 2.05 -17.54 2.18
C ILE A 26 1.87 -18.45 0.96
N GLU A 27 1.28 -19.63 1.13
CA GLU A 27 0.93 -20.50 0.00
C GLU A 27 0.02 -19.78 -1.01
N LYS A 28 -1.00 -19.07 -0.53
CA LYS A 28 -1.91 -18.28 -1.37
C LYS A 28 -1.20 -17.11 -2.04
N ALA A 29 -0.33 -16.39 -1.33
CA ALA A 29 0.50 -15.32 -1.90
C ALA A 29 1.34 -15.83 -3.08
N ARG A 30 2.00 -16.97 -2.91
CA ARG A 30 2.82 -17.59 -3.96
C ARG A 30 2.00 -18.03 -5.17
N ARG A 31 0.84 -18.68 -4.94
CA ARG A 31 -0.07 -19.08 -6.02
C ARG A 31 -0.55 -17.87 -6.82
N ALA A 32 -0.85 -16.77 -6.14
CA ALA A 32 -1.21 -15.50 -6.75
C ALA A 32 -0.01 -14.73 -7.33
N LYS A 33 1.21 -15.29 -7.26
CA LYS A 33 2.45 -14.68 -7.76
C LYS A 33 2.70 -13.29 -7.16
N LEU A 34 2.37 -13.11 -5.88
CA LEU A 34 2.68 -11.87 -5.18
C LEU A 34 4.18 -11.79 -4.92
N SER A 35 4.78 -10.67 -5.30
CA SER A 35 6.16 -10.34 -4.96
C SER A 35 6.27 -9.82 -3.53
N ALA A 36 5.20 -9.17 -3.04
CA ALA A 36 5.14 -8.66 -1.68
C ALA A 36 3.72 -8.68 -1.11
N ILE A 37 3.65 -8.73 0.23
CA ILE A 37 2.46 -8.43 1.03
C ILE A 37 2.74 -7.17 1.86
N TRP A 38 1.76 -6.27 1.92
CA TRP A 38 1.89 -4.97 2.57
C TRP A 38 0.97 -4.91 3.78
N VAL A 39 1.56 -4.89 4.99
CA VAL A 39 0.83 -5.03 6.26
C VAL A 39 0.81 -3.69 7.01
N LYS A 40 -0.36 -3.26 7.52
CA LYS A 40 -0.46 -2.08 8.40
C LYS A 40 0.34 -2.35 9.68
N VAL A 41 1.31 -1.47 9.97
CA VAL A 41 2.16 -1.61 11.17
C VAL A 41 2.00 -0.46 12.14
N ALA A 42 1.53 0.71 11.67
CA ALA A 42 1.33 1.87 12.54
C ALA A 42 0.13 2.73 12.10
N ASP A 43 -0.37 3.51 13.06
CA ASP A 43 -1.40 4.53 12.90
C ASP A 43 -0.96 5.74 13.75
N GLY A 44 -0.57 6.83 13.09
CA GLY A 44 0.20 7.87 13.76
C GLY A 44 1.45 7.31 14.45
N ALA A 45 1.77 7.78 15.63
CA ALA A 45 2.86 7.27 16.47
C ALA A 45 2.53 5.96 17.22
N SER A 46 1.38 5.36 16.97
CA SER A 46 0.95 4.15 17.66
C SER A 46 1.21 2.90 16.83
N PRO A 47 1.94 1.89 17.35
CA PRO A 47 2.00 0.58 16.72
C PRO A 47 0.61 -0.02 16.53
N TYR A 48 0.31 -0.49 15.31
CA TYR A 48 -1.00 -1.06 15.01
C TYR A 48 -1.14 -2.48 15.58
N ARG A 49 -2.39 -2.92 15.82
CA ARG A 49 -2.69 -4.24 16.40
C ARG A 49 -1.98 -5.42 15.74
N ASN A 50 -1.63 -5.33 14.47
CA ASN A 50 -0.92 -6.39 13.73
C ASN A 50 0.50 -6.66 14.26
N VAL A 51 1.08 -5.72 15.01
CA VAL A 51 2.47 -5.76 15.51
C VAL A 51 2.56 -5.65 17.04
N THR A 52 1.43 -5.76 17.74
CA THR A 52 1.36 -5.64 19.21
C THR A 52 0.84 -6.92 19.87
N GLY A 53 1.05 -7.08 21.18
CA GLY A 53 0.57 -8.22 21.94
C GLY A 53 1.00 -9.55 21.32
N ALA A 54 0.09 -10.51 21.30
CA ALA A 54 0.31 -11.83 20.71
C ALA A 54 0.59 -11.78 19.19
N MET A 55 0.06 -10.77 18.49
CA MET A 55 0.28 -10.60 17.06
C MET A 55 1.72 -10.22 16.70
N ALA A 56 2.52 -9.70 17.65
CA ALA A 56 3.92 -9.40 17.38
C ALA A 56 4.73 -10.65 17.02
N ALA A 57 4.55 -11.76 17.75
CA ALA A 57 5.19 -13.03 17.43
C ALA A 57 4.67 -13.60 16.09
N THR A 58 3.38 -13.45 15.83
CA THR A 58 2.76 -13.85 14.55
C THR A 58 3.31 -13.05 13.38
N MET A 59 3.51 -11.74 13.54
CA MET A 59 4.11 -10.89 12.51
C MET A 59 5.56 -11.30 12.22
N THR A 60 6.36 -11.58 13.25
CA THR A 60 7.74 -12.10 13.07
C THR A 60 7.72 -13.42 12.29
N ASN A 61 6.83 -14.36 12.65
CA ASN A 61 6.69 -15.62 11.92
C ASN A 61 6.25 -15.39 10.47
N LEU A 62 5.32 -14.46 10.22
CA LEU A 62 4.88 -14.11 8.87
C LEU A 62 6.06 -13.63 8.01
N VAL A 63 6.88 -12.71 8.51
CA VAL A 63 8.05 -12.19 7.79
C VAL A 63 9.03 -13.32 7.50
N THR A 64 9.39 -14.13 8.48
CA THR A 64 10.30 -15.28 8.30
C THR A 64 9.77 -16.22 7.21
N ARG A 65 8.50 -16.62 7.30
CA ARG A 65 7.90 -17.53 6.31
C ARG A 65 7.77 -16.91 4.92
N ALA A 66 7.52 -15.61 4.83
CA ALA A 66 7.51 -14.90 3.56
C ALA A 66 8.90 -14.93 2.91
N HIS A 67 9.96 -14.61 3.67
CA HIS A 67 11.34 -14.65 3.19
C HIS A 67 11.77 -16.04 2.74
N ASP A 68 11.45 -17.10 3.50
CA ASP A 68 11.69 -18.50 3.13
C ASP A 68 11.03 -18.88 1.78
N ASN A 69 10.07 -18.09 1.34
CA ASN A 69 9.30 -18.32 0.12
C ASN A 69 9.47 -17.24 -0.96
N ASN A 70 10.50 -16.39 -0.84
CA ASN A 70 10.79 -15.28 -1.77
C ASN A 70 9.62 -14.30 -1.93
N VAL A 71 8.86 -14.07 -0.87
CA VAL A 71 7.83 -13.04 -0.78
C VAL A 71 8.30 -11.96 0.19
N GLN A 72 8.32 -10.71 -0.24
CA GLN A 72 8.66 -9.58 0.61
C GLN A 72 7.48 -9.21 1.54
N VAL A 73 7.80 -8.61 2.68
CA VAL A 73 6.82 -8.01 3.59
C VAL A 73 7.15 -6.54 3.78
N TRP A 74 6.29 -5.66 3.26
CA TRP A 74 6.40 -4.22 3.48
C TRP A 74 5.44 -3.78 4.58
N GLY A 75 5.87 -2.81 5.37
CA GLY A 75 4.98 -2.15 6.33
C GLY A 75 4.31 -0.92 5.72
N TRP A 76 3.09 -0.58 6.18
CA TRP A 76 2.48 0.70 5.89
C TRP A 76 1.91 1.35 7.15
N GLN A 77 1.96 2.69 7.15
CA GLN A 77 1.53 3.56 8.24
C GLN A 77 0.59 4.62 7.70
N VAL A 78 -0.49 4.92 8.45
CA VAL A 78 -1.30 6.12 8.25
C VAL A 78 -0.72 7.23 9.13
N PRO A 79 -0.08 8.26 8.56
CA PRO A 79 0.41 9.39 9.33
C PRO A 79 -0.69 10.43 9.59
N HIS A 80 -0.71 11.03 10.78
CA HIS A 80 -1.59 12.13 11.15
C HIS A 80 -0.87 13.47 11.25
N CYS A 81 0.33 13.49 11.80
CA CYS A 81 1.27 14.62 11.83
C CYS A 81 0.65 15.96 12.26
N PRO A 82 -0.07 16.07 13.39
CA PRO A 82 -0.71 17.33 13.78
C PRO A 82 0.28 18.45 14.13
N THR A 83 1.52 18.10 14.46
CA THR A 83 2.63 19.02 14.73
C THR A 83 3.92 18.47 14.13
N THR A 84 4.93 19.32 13.97
CA THR A 84 6.27 18.90 13.49
C THR A 84 6.89 17.83 14.39
N GLN A 85 6.75 17.93 15.72
CA GLN A 85 7.23 16.90 16.62
C GLN A 85 6.48 15.59 16.44
N ALA A 86 5.16 15.61 16.35
CA ALA A 86 4.35 14.41 16.06
C ALA A 86 4.76 13.76 14.74
N ALA A 87 5.03 14.54 13.71
CA ALA A 87 5.51 14.03 12.42
C ALA A 87 6.84 13.26 12.54
N GLN A 88 7.77 13.76 13.35
CA GLN A 88 9.03 13.09 13.65
C GLN A 88 8.82 11.81 14.47
N ASP A 89 7.97 11.87 15.51
CA ASP A 89 7.67 10.73 16.38
C ASP A 89 6.96 9.60 15.60
N GLU A 90 6.06 9.95 14.69
CA GLU A 90 5.37 9.00 13.82
C GLU A 90 6.34 8.29 12.88
N ALA A 91 7.26 9.04 12.25
CA ALA A 91 8.28 8.47 11.38
C ALA A 91 9.26 7.57 12.16
N GLU A 92 9.66 7.97 13.37
CA GLU A 92 10.56 7.18 14.24
C GLU A 92 9.88 5.89 14.73
N THR A 93 8.58 5.95 15.03
CA THR A 93 7.78 4.75 15.33
C THR A 93 7.83 3.77 14.16
N PHE A 94 7.62 4.27 12.95
CA PHE A 94 7.67 3.40 11.77
C PHE A 94 9.08 2.81 11.55
N ARG A 95 10.14 3.63 11.69
CA ARG A 95 11.53 3.17 11.62
C ARG A 95 11.79 2.00 12.59
N THR A 96 11.38 2.18 13.84
CA THR A 96 11.55 1.18 14.91
C THR A 96 10.82 -0.13 14.56
N LEU A 97 9.59 -0.05 14.05
CA LEU A 97 8.82 -1.22 13.65
C LEU A 97 9.41 -1.91 12.42
N ALA A 98 9.87 -1.14 11.42
CA ALA A 98 10.51 -1.69 10.23
C ALA A 98 11.79 -2.45 10.58
N GLN A 99 12.60 -1.92 11.48
CA GLN A 99 13.81 -2.58 11.99
C GLN A 99 13.47 -3.83 12.80
N ARG A 100 12.53 -3.70 13.77
CA ARG A 100 12.13 -4.80 14.66
C ARG A 100 11.63 -6.02 13.91
N PHE A 101 10.80 -5.82 12.90
CA PHE A 101 10.18 -6.89 12.13
C PHE A 101 10.93 -7.23 10.84
N GLN A 102 12.08 -6.60 10.58
CA GLN A 102 12.89 -6.82 9.39
C GLN A 102 12.09 -6.65 8.08
N LEU A 103 11.27 -5.59 8.02
CA LEU A 103 10.46 -5.30 6.85
C LEU A 103 11.33 -5.00 5.63
N ASP A 104 10.87 -5.36 4.45
CA ASP A 104 11.60 -5.17 3.19
C ASP A 104 11.42 -3.79 2.57
N GLY A 105 10.37 -3.08 2.97
CA GLY A 105 10.09 -1.72 2.53
C GLY A 105 9.09 -1.02 3.44
N MET A 106 8.96 0.28 3.25
CA MET A 106 8.14 1.19 4.05
C MET A 106 7.19 1.98 3.15
N ILE A 107 5.91 2.08 3.53
CA ILE A 107 4.90 2.84 2.78
C ILE A 107 4.25 3.89 3.67
N MET A 108 4.38 5.14 3.27
CA MET A 108 3.67 6.28 3.83
C MET A 108 2.27 6.33 3.20
N ASP A 109 1.25 5.84 3.90
CA ASP A 109 -0.14 5.89 3.44
C ASP A 109 -0.77 7.22 3.89
N ALA A 110 -0.28 8.31 3.30
CA ALA A 110 -0.66 9.66 3.64
C ALA A 110 -1.77 10.16 2.72
N GLU A 111 -2.93 10.41 3.30
CA GLU A 111 -4.13 10.85 2.58
C GLU A 111 -4.58 12.22 3.05
N GLY A 112 -5.21 12.98 2.15
CA GLY A 112 -5.90 14.21 2.50
C GLY A 112 -7.30 13.89 3.03
N GLY A 113 -7.76 14.67 4.01
CA GLY A 113 -9.07 14.51 4.64
C GLY A 113 -9.01 14.71 6.16
N ALA A 114 -10.16 14.96 6.77
CA ALA A 114 -10.23 15.30 8.20
C ALA A 114 -9.79 14.16 9.13
N GLU A 115 -9.80 12.92 8.66
CA GLU A 115 -9.46 11.73 9.45
C GLU A 115 -8.02 11.23 9.22
N PHE A 116 -7.27 11.91 8.32
CA PHE A 116 -5.95 11.48 7.90
C PHE A 116 -4.87 12.52 8.28
N PHE A 117 -4.15 13.06 7.31
CA PHE A 117 -3.04 13.98 7.54
C PHE A 117 -3.55 15.37 7.97
N HIS A 118 -3.30 15.75 9.24
CA HIS A 118 -3.79 17.01 9.84
C HIS A 118 -2.82 18.17 9.66
N GLY A 119 -1.51 17.90 9.54
CA GLY A 119 -0.46 18.92 9.49
C GLY A 119 -0.50 19.79 8.24
N GLY A 120 0.28 20.85 8.27
CA GLY A 120 0.56 21.71 7.12
C GLY A 120 1.76 21.21 6.31
N ILE A 121 2.33 22.13 5.51
CA ILE A 121 3.49 21.81 4.66
C ILE A 121 4.78 21.59 5.46
N ASN A 122 4.90 22.24 6.63
CA ASN A 122 6.06 22.03 7.52
C ASN A 122 6.06 20.63 8.14
N GLU A 123 4.89 20.16 8.56
CA GLU A 123 4.67 18.81 9.08
C GLU A 123 4.90 17.76 7.99
N ALA A 124 4.41 18.00 6.78
CA ALA A 124 4.65 17.16 5.62
C ALA A 124 6.15 17.03 5.30
N ARG A 125 6.88 18.14 5.37
CA ARG A 125 8.34 18.17 5.19
C ARG A 125 9.06 17.43 6.30
N ALA A 126 8.71 17.67 7.56
CA ALA A 126 9.32 17.02 8.71
C ALA A 126 9.11 15.50 8.65
N TYR A 127 7.88 15.05 8.38
CA TYR A 127 7.56 13.63 8.21
C TYR A 127 8.35 13.01 7.07
N GLY A 128 8.26 13.57 5.85
CA GLY A 128 8.93 13.04 4.67
C GLY A 128 10.46 12.97 4.84
N THR A 129 11.08 14.03 5.40
CA THR A 129 12.53 14.05 5.66
C THR A 129 12.93 12.96 6.66
N THR A 130 12.22 12.81 7.78
CA THR A 130 12.53 11.80 8.79
C THR A 130 12.31 10.39 8.26
N MET A 131 11.24 10.17 7.46
CA MET A 131 10.99 8.89 6.80
C MET A 131 12.09 8.53 5.79
N ARG A 132 12.60 9.50 5.00
CA ARG A 132 13.72 9.26 4.09
C ARG A 132 14.97 8.87 4.84
N GLN A 133 15.31 9.61 5.90
CA GLN A 133 16.46 9.29 6.75
C GLN A 133 16.34 7.88 7.37
N ALA A 134 15.13 7.51 7.82
CA ALA A 134 14.84 6.18 8.34
C ALA A 134 15.04 5.08 7.29
N ALA A 135 14.51 5.29 6.10
CA ALA A 135 14.62 4.34 4.99
C ALA A 135 16.08 4.17 4.55
N ASP A 136 16.84 5.26 4.45
CA ASP A 136 18.26 5.24 4.10
C ASP A 136 19.10 4.51 5.16
N ALA A 137 18.86 4.80 6.45
CA ALA A 137 19.55 4.14 7.56
C ALA A 137 19.29 2.63 7.61
N LEU A 138 18.09 2.20 7.21
CA LEU A 138 17.71 0.79 7.12
C LEU A 138 18.00 0.16 5.76
N GLN A 139 18.44 0.94 4.77
CA GLN A 139 18.64 0.52 3.38
C GLN A 139 17.35 -0.09 2.77
N LYS A 140 16.21 0.57 2.99
CA LYS A 140 14.89 0.13 2.50
C LYS A 140 14.31 1.12 1.50
N SER A 141 13.52 0.59 0.57
CA SER A 141 12.70 1.43 -0.30
C SER A 141 11.56 2.10 0.47
N LEU A 142 11.23 3.31 0.07
CA LEU A 142 10.16 4.12 0.64
C LEU A 142 9.10 4.42 -0.42
N GLY A 143 7.87 3.98 -0.19
CA GLY A 143 6.72 4.27 -1.05
C GLY A 143 5.80 5.34 -0.45
N MET A 144 5.11 6.06 -1.31
CA MET A 144 4.01 6.97 -0.96
C MET A 144 2.71 6.41 -1.49
N SER A 145 1.76 6.08 -0.63
CA SER A 145 0.36 5.77 -0.99
C SER A 145 -0.52 6.96 -0.64
N SER A 146 -1.46 7.31 -1.51
CA SER A 146 -2.35 8.45 -1.31
C SER A 146 -3.58 8.36 -2.22
N ASN A 147 -4.52 9.28 -1.97
CA ASN A 147 -5.60 9.58 -2.91
C ASN A 147 -5.04 9.76 -4.32
N ASP A 148 -5.64 9.12 -5.29
CA ASP A 148 -5.13 9.05 -6.67
C ASP A 148 -5.13 10.38 -7.44
N ILE A 149 -5.98 11.34 -7.02
CA ILE A 149 -6.06 12.69 -7.58
C ILE A 149 -5.96 13.71 -6.44
N PRO A 150 -4.74 14.05 -5.98
CA PRO A 150 -4.55 14.93 -4.82
C PRO A 150 -5.21 16.29 -4.95
N GLN A 151 -5.37 16.78 -6.18
CA GLN A 151 -6.03 18.06 -6.48
C GLN A 151 -7.50 18.11 -6.09
N ASN A 152 -8.17 16.96 -6.00
CA ASN A 152 -9.58 16.89 -5.63
C ASN A 152 -9.84 17.15 -4.14
N ILE A 153 -8.77 17.19 -3.33
CA ILE A 153 -8.87 17.40 -1.89
C ILE A 153 -8.28 18.77 -1.56
N THR A 154 -9.10 19.64 -1.00
CA THR A 154 -8.71 21.01 -0.70
C THR A 154 -7.45 21.07 0.16
N GLY A 155 -6.43 21.78 -0.34
CA GLY A 155 -5.16 22.00 0.36
C GLY A 155 -4.24 20.76 0.46
N TRP A 156 -4.61 19.63 -0.14
CA TRP A 156 -3.81 18.40 -0.03
C TRP A 156 -2.60 18.39 -0.99
N LEU A 157 -2.76 18.85 -2.22
CA LEU A 157 -1.71 18.78 -3.24
C LEU A 157 -0.33 19.29 -2.78
N PRO A 158 -0.18 20.46 -2.11
CA PRO A 158 1.13 20.91 -1.66
C PRO A 158 1.78 19.97 -0.62
N ARG A 159 0.97 19.44 0.32
CA ARG A 159 1.43 18.51 1.36
C ARG A 159 1.82 17.16 0.76
N PHE A 160 0.97 16.64 -0.11
CA PHE A 160 1.23 15.43 -0.89
C PHE A 160 2.55 15.55 -1.66
N THR A 161 2.72 16.62 -2.43
CA THR A 161 3.94 16.86 -3.22
C THR A 161 5.18 16.93 -2.33
N GLU A 162 5.06 17.56 -1.15
CA GLU A 162 6.18 17.66 -0.20
C GLU A 162 6.57 16.27 0.35
N ILE A 163 5.60 15.42 0.74
CA ILE A 163 5.89 14.06 1.21
C ILE A 163 6.45 13.19 0.07
N ALA A 164 5.86 13.27 -1.12
CA ALA A 164 6.24 12.46 -2.27
C ALA A 164 7.68 12.69 -2.75
N ARG A 165 8.25 13.88 -2.52
CA ARG A 165 9.68 14.18 -2.82
C ARG A 165 10.67 13.26 -2.14
N HIS A 166 10.26 12.63 -1.04
CA HIS A 166 11.10 11.75 -0.24
C HIS A 166 10.91 10.27 -0.58
N ALA A 167 9.93 9.93 -1.42
CA ALA A 167 9.61 8.56 -1.79
C ALA A 167 10.36 8.07 -3.04
N ASP A 168 10.57 6.76 -3.13
CA ASP A 168 11.12 6.09 -4.31
C ASP A 168 10.02 5.69 -5.30
N PHE A 169 8.77 5.53 -4.82
CA PHE A 169 7.61 5.10 -5.60
C PHE A 169 6.35 5.86 -5.20
N ASN A 170 5.48 6.12 -6.18
CA ASN A 170 4.13 6.64 -5.95
C ASN A 170 3.10 5.52 -6.17
N PHE A 171 2.33 5.20 -5.13
CA PHE A 171 1.27 4.19 -5.11
C PHE A 171 -0.13 4.83 -5.01
N PRO A 172 -0.61 5.52 -6.06
CA PRO A 172 -1.92 6.17 -6.00
C PRO A 172 -3.05 5.14 -5.92
N GLN A 173 -4.04 5.40 -5.06
CA GLN A 173 -5.19 4.55 -4.80
C GLN A 173 -6.23 4.66 -5.94
N THR A 174 -5.92 4.05 -7.10
CA THR A 174 -6.75 4.09 -8.31
C THR A 174 -7.95 3.14 -8.22
N TYR A 175 -8.78 3.28 -7.19
CA TYR A 175 -9.94 2.40 -6.99
C TYR A 175 -10.99 2.63 -8.08
N TYR A 176 -10.97 1.78 -9.06
CA TYR A 176 -11.73 1.90 -10.31
C TYR A 176 -13.10 1.20 -10.28
N GLY A 177 -13.48 0.55 -9.19
CA GLY A 177 -14.65 -0.33 -9.16
C GLY A 177 -15.96 0.33 -9.56
N SER A 178 -16.17 1.60 -9.18
CA SER A 178 -17.33 2.41 -9.55
C SER A 178 -17.09 3.35 -10.74
N SER A 179 -15.88 3.35 -11.32
CA SER A 179 -15.55 4.22 -12.47
C SER A 179 -16.17 3.70 -13.77
N PRO A 180 -16.45 4.56 -14.76
CA PRO A 180 -16.94 4.13 -16.05
C PRO A 180 -16.06 3.10 -16.74
N SER A 181 -14.73 3.29 -16.67
CA SER A 181 -13.74 2.29 -17.09
C SER A 181 -12.50 2.32 -16.21
N VAL A 182 -11.75 1.21 -16.20
CA VAL A 182 -10.45 1.12 -15.51
C VAL A 182 -9.46 2.09 -16.14
N ALA A 183 -9.40 2.16 -17.48
CA ALA A 183 -8.47 3.04 -18.17
C ALA A 183 -8.72 4.51 -17.84
N SER A 184 -9.96 4.98 -17.84
CA SER A 184 -10.28 6.38 -17.52
C SER A 184 -9.91 6.75 -16.07
N ARG A 185 -9.98 5.81 -15.13
CA ARG A 185 -9.55 6.05 -13.77
C ARG A 185 -8.03 6.21 -13.68
N ILE A 186 -7.29 5.31 -14.31
CA ILE A 186 -5.83 5.36 -14.36
C ILE A 186 -5.35 6.62 -15.07
N ASP A 187 -5.96 7.01 -16.21
CA ASP A 187 -5.60 8.21 -16.95
C ASP A 187 -5.75 9.48 -16.09
N ARG A 188 -6.83 9.58 -15.34
CA ARG A 188 -7.03 10.69 -14.40
C ARG A 188 -5.99 10.70 -13.27
N ALA A 189 -5.65 9.53 -12.73
CA ALA A 189 -4.62 9.42 -11.72
C ALA A 189 -3.23 9.78 -12.26
N VAL A 190 -2.88 9.32 -13.46
CA VAL A 190 -1.62 9.70 -14.14
C VAL A 190 -1.55 11.22 -14.31
N ASN A 191 -2.61 11.84 -14.84
CA ASN A 191 -2.66 13.29 -15.02
C ASN A 191 -2.57 14.05 -13.67
N GLY A 192 -3.25 13.56 -12.63
CA GLY A 192 -3.20 14.12 -11.28
C GLY A 192 -1.82 14.05 -10.62
N ASN A 193 -0.99 13.10 -11.04
CA ASN A 193 0.36 12.86 -10.51
C ASN A 193 1.49 13.25 -11.48
N ALA A 194 1.19 13.86 -12.62
CA ALA A 194 2.17 14.16 -13.66
C ALA A 194 3.30 15.12 -13.23
N HIS A 195 3.13 15.83 -12.11
CA HIS A 195 4.14 16.70 -11.52
C HIS A 195 5.21 15.94 -10.72
N LEU A 196 5.02 14.65 -10.43
CA LEU A 196 5.98 13.81 -9.73
C LEU A 196 6.95 13.16 -10.73
N THR A 197 8.21 13.04 -10.33
CA THR A 197 9.27 12.39 -11.12
C THR A 197 9.55 10.95 -10.70
N ILE A 198 8.92 10.48 -9.62
CA ILE A 198 9.06 9.10 -9.12
C ILE A 198 8.13 8.14 -9.88
N PRO A 199 8.51 6.85 -10.00
CA PRO A 199 7.72 5.85 -10.70
C PRO A 199 6.29 5.73 -10.20
N PHE A 200 5.33 5.71 -11.14
CA PHE A 200 3.91 5.51 -10.91
C PHE A 200 3.59 4.01 -10.86
N ALA A 201 3.04 3.55 -9.75
CA ALA A 201 2.72 2.13 -9.51
C ALA A 201 1.32 2.02 -8.87
N PRO A 202 0.26 1.90 -9.66
CA PRO A 202 -1.11 2.10 -9.18
C PRO A 202 -1.60 1.00 -8.23
N VAL A 203 -2.48 1.39 -7.29
CA VAL A 203 -3.23 0.47 -6.41
C VAL A 203 -4.62 0.25 -6.97
N GLY A 204 -4.93 -0.96 -7.39
CA GLY A 204 -6.23 -1.34 -7.95
C GLY A 204 -7.27 -1.68 -6.87
N ALA A 205 -8.55 -1.62 -7.25
CA ALA A 205 -9.67 -2.08 -6.43
C ALA A 205 -9.70 -3.61 -6.42
N GLY A 206 -9.28 -4.21 -5.32
CA GLY A 206 -9.30 -5.65 -5.11
C GLY A 206 -10.47 -6.13 -4.23
N TYR A 207 -11.55 -5.37 -4.08
CA TYR A 207 -12.64 -5.65 -3.14
C TYR A 207 -14.02 -5.29 -3.72
N VAL A 208 -15.04 -5.85 -3.12
CA VAL A 208 -16.46 -5.56 -3.45
C VAL A 208 -17.03 -4.61 -2.41
N GLY A 209 -17.77 -3.59 -2.83
CA GLY A 209 -18.47 -2.65 -1.97
C GLY A 209 -18.17 -1.18 -2.26
N ASP A 210 -18.49 -0.33 -1.29
CA ASP A 210 -18.39 1.13 -1.39
C ASP A 210 -16.94 1.65 -1.42
N GLY A 211 -16.77 2.94 -1.58
CA GLY A 211 -15.44 3.59 -1.55
C GLY A 211 -14.56 3.30 -2.79
N GLY A 212 -15.16 3.01 -3.93
CA GLY A 212 -14.45 2.69 -5.19
C GLY A 212 -14.20 1.20 -5.40
N GLY A 213 -14.77 0.33 -4.56
CA GLY A 213 -14.79 -1.12 -4.76
C GLY A 213 -15.68 -1.56 -5.91
N CYS A 214 -15.58 -2.81 -6.30
CA CYS A 214 -16.34 -3.38 -7.42
C CYS A 214 -17.80 -3.66 -7.03
N ALA A 215 -18.70 -3.65 -8.00
CA ALA A 215 -20.12 -3.92 -7.78
C ALA A 215 -20.40 -5.41 -7.44
N SER A 216 -19.54 -6.33 -7.86
CA SER A 216 -19.67 -7.77 -7.61
C SER A 216 -18.31 -8.46 -7.70
N ALA A 217 -18.25 -9.73 -7.26
CA ALA A 217 -17.07 -10.57 -7.39
C ALA A 217 -16.63 -10.75 -8.85
N GLN A 218 -17.59 -10.96 -9.74
CA GLN A 218 -17.35 -11.11 -11.18
C GLN A 218 -16.80 -9.80 -11.78
N ALA A 219 -17.43 -8.66 -11.47
CA ALA A 219 -16.94 -7.35 -11.92
C ALA A 219 -15.53 -7.06 -11.41
N CYS A 220 -15.21 -7.51 -10.18
CA CYS A 220 -13.87 -7.36 -9.62
C CYS A 220 -12.83 -8.13 -10.43
N ALA A 221 -13.12 -9.37 -10.81
CA ALA A 221 -12.25 -10.20 -11.63
C ALA A 221 -12.03 -9.61 -13.04
N GLU A 222 -13.11 -9.20 -13.70
CA GLU A 222 -13.06 -8.59 -15.03
C GLU A 222 -12.25 -7.31 -15.05
N ARG A 223 -12.50 -6.41 -14.10
CA ARG A 223 -11.79 -5.14 -13.98
C ARG A 223 -10.34 -5.33 -13.58
N ALA A 224 -10.03 -6.28 -12.70
CA ALA A 224 -8.66 -6.63 -12.35
C ALA A 224 -7.87 -7.16 -13.56
N THR A 225 -8.49 -7.97 -14.42
CA THR A 225 -7.88 -8.44 -15.69
C THR A 225 -7.50 -7.26 -16.57
N ILE A 226 -8.41 -6.30 -16.76
CA ILE A 226 -8.14 -5.07 -17.53
C ILE A 226 -7.03 -4.25 -16.87
N PHE A 227 -7.08 -4.09 -15.55
CA PHE A 227 -6.08 -3.33 -14.78
C PHE A 227 -4.66 -3.92 -14.95
N ILE A 228 -4.52 -5.23 -14.79
CA ILE A 228 -3.24 -5.92 -14.95
C ILE A 228 -2.72 -5.74 -16.39
N GLN A 229 -3.59 -5.87 -17.39
CA GLN A 229 -3.19 -5.67 -18.78
C GLN A 229 -2.74 -4.22 -19.04
N LEU A 230 -3.47 -3.22 -18.53
CA LEU A 230 -3.09 -1.81 -18.66
C LEU A 230 -1.74 -1.52 -17.97
N CYS A 231 -1.49 -2.13 -16.79
CA CYS A 231 -0.18 -1.98 -16.12
C CYS A 231 0.95 -2.55 -16.97
N LYS A 232 0.71 -3.65 -17.70
CA LYS A 232 1.68 -4.23 -18.64
C LYS A 232 1.90 -3.33 -19.86
N ASP A 233 0.83 -2.90 -20.49
CA ASP A 233 0.88 -2.10 -21.74
C ASP A 233 1.56 -0.74 -21.52
N ARG A 234 1.44 -0.19 -20.30
CA ARG A 234 2.01 1.10 -19.91
C ARG A 234 3.37 0.98 -19.24
N ASP A 235 3.91 -0.21 -19.15
CA ASP A 235 5.21 -0.53 -18.55
C ASP A 235 5.41 0.00 -17.13
N TYR A 236 4.34 -0.03 -16.30
CA TYR A 236 4.48 0.31 -14.90
C TYR A 236 5.37 -0.70 -14.17
N PRO A 237 6.29 -0.25 -13.27
CA PRO A 237 7.26 -1.13 -12.62
C PRO A 237 6.60 -2.14 -11.68
N SER A 238 5.48 -1.76 -11.08
CA SER A 238 4.70 -2.58 -10.16
C SER A 238 3.24 -2.15 -10.12
N TYR A 239 2.42 -2.97 -9.49
CA TYR A 239 1.03 -2.67 -9.15
C TYR A 239 0.60 -3.46 -7.93
N SER A 240 -0.44 -3.00 -7.25
CA SER A 240 -0.98 -3.67 -6.06
C SER A 240 -2.49 -3.63 -6.02
N PHE A 241 -3.07 -4.32 -5.04
CA PHE A 241 -4.51 -4.31 -4.81
C PHE A 241 -4.83 -4.00 -3.36
N TRP A 242 -5.79 -3.15 -3.16
CA TRP A 242 -6.51 -2.98 -1.91
C TRP A 242 -7.74 -3.86 -1.94
N HIS A 243 -7.98 -4.76 -1.02
CA HIS A 243 -7.13 -5.34 0.01
C HIS A 243 -7.47 -6.84 0.21
N TRP A 244 -6.59 -7.60 0.86
CA TRP A 244 -6.67 -9.07 1.01
C TRP A 244 -8.01 -9.58 1.54
N ALA A 245 -8.48 -9.03 2.67
CA ALA A 245 -9.72 -9.49 3.32
C ALA A 245 -10.99 -9.23 2.48
N GLY A 246 -10.97 -8.20 1.63
CA GLY A 246 -12.09 -7.87 0.74
C GLY A 246 -12.02 -8.55 -0.63
N ALA A 247 -10.91 -9.24 -0.93
CA ALA A 247 -10.68 -9.82 -2.25
C ALA A 247 -11.54 -11.07 -2.47
N PRO A 248 -12.47 -11.04 -3.44
CA PRO A 248 -13.33 -12.20 -3.74
C PRO A 248 -12.52 -13.32 -4.40
N MET A 249 -13.01 -14.56 -4.30
CA MET A 249 -12.36 -15.73 -4.92
C MET A 249 -12.10 -15.54 -6.42
N ALA A 250 -13.02 -14.91 -7.13
CA ALA A 250 -12.87 -14.64 -8.56
C ALA A 250 -11.64 -13.77 -8.87
N LEU A 251 -11.30 -12.80 -8.00
CA LEU A 251 -10.05 -12.04 -8.13
C LEU A 251 -8.83 -12.96 -7.93
N TRP A 252 -8.84 -13.80 -6.88
CA TRP A 252 -7.73 -14.72 -6.62
C TRP A 252 -7.49 -15.68 -7.79
N GLU A 253 -8.54 -16.13 -8.47
CA GLU A 253 -8.44 -16.96 -9.68
C GLU A 253 -7.73 -16.19 -10.82
N VAL A 254 -8.08 -14.94 -11.04
CA VAL A 254 -7.37 -14.07 -12.00
C VAL A 254 -5.89 -13.96 -11.64
N LEU A 255 -5.56 -13.68 -10.36
CA LEU A 255 -4.16 -13.53 -9.93
C LEU A 255 -3.36 -14.84 -10.09
N ASN A 256 -3.98 -15.99 -9.82
CA ASN A 256 -3.35 -17.31 -9.95
C ASN A 256 -3.00 -17.66 -11.40
N THR A 257 -3.84 -17.27 -12.34
CA THR A 257 -3.72 -17.64 -13.77
C THR A 257 -2.96 -16.62 -14.60
N THR A 258 -2.97 -15.34 -14.18
CA THR A 258 -2.28 -14.26 -14.92
C THR A 258 -0.81 -14.19 -14.54
N PRO A 259 0.14 -14.10 -15.50
CA PRO A 259 1.54 -13.80 -15.21
C PRO A 259 1.70 -12.45 -14.48
N ALA A 260 2.63 -12.37 -13.54
CA ALA A 260 2.99 -11.11 -12.89
C ALA A 260 3.79 -10.21 -13.82
#